data_9c2d45102723b813ade96f2b3a99b8a4
#
_entry.id   9c2d45102723b813ade96f2b3a99b8a4
#
_cell.length_a   1.000
_cell.length_b   1.000
_cell.length_c   1.000
_cell.angle_alpha   90.00
_cell.angle_beta   90.00
_cell.angle_gamma   90.00
#
_symmetry.space_group_name_H-M   'P 1'
#
loop_
_entity.id
_entity.type
_entity.pdbx_description
1 polymer ?
#
loop_
_entity_poly.entity_id
_entity_poly.type
_entity_poly.pdbx_seq_one_letter_code
_entity_poly.pdbx_strand_id
1 'polypeptide(L)'
;LVGSEMCKETDHHPANLFVADFVGNPSINFVEAKGKQAADGSLTLTVLGGLTARFRPAKALELSKWFADRDAAAAKKAADLKEKAAQKGYVEKGNKDEVFRYHIAKVDEEDDSLAELPEITNEDFVLGIRPEFLDIADEGNLRGEIYGAMPTGMESTIKVRVGGFLLTGVVFGSSLFTIGTEVPLSVTGDQIMLFDRKSGQCITSGTLNF
;
A
#
# COMPACT_ATOMS: atom_id res chain seq x y z
N LEU A 1 20.26 6.67 20.61
CA LEU A 1 19.57 5.35 20.61
C LEU A 1 18.06 5.47 20.46
N VAL A 2 17.41 6.50 21.03
CA VAL A 2 15.95 6.73 20.89
C VAL A 2 15.53 6.96 19.42
N GLY A 3 16.38 7.60 18.62
CA GLY A 3 16.08 7.85 17.18
C GLY A 3 16.03 6.59 16.32
N SER A 4 16.82 5.55 16.66
CA SER A 4 16.84 4.30 15.85
C SER A 4 15.63 3.41 16.08
N GLU A 5 15.04 3.43 17.28
CA GLU A 5 13.81 2.68 17.59
C GLU A 5 12.61 3.34 16.95
N MET A 6 12.52 4.67 16.99
CA MET A 6 11.45 5.44 16.36
C MET A 6 11.48 5.31 14.83
N CYS A 7 12.67 5.19 14.20
CA CYS A 7 12.78 4.92 12.77
C CYS A 7 12.28 3.52 12.42
N LYS A 8 12.61 2.50 13.21
CA LYS A 8 12.13 1.12 13.00
C LYS A 8 10.62 1.01 13.17
N GLU A 9 10.06 1.68 14.17
CA GLU A 9 8.61 1.68 14.39
C GLU A 9 7.87 2.37 13.24
N THR A 10 8.40 3.47 12.73
CA THR A 10 7.85 4.17 11.56
C THR A 10 7.96 3.34 10.28
N ASP A 11 9.01 2.54 10.16
CA ASP A 11 9.19 1.63 9.04
C ASP A 11 8.15 0.49 9.04
N HIS A 12 7.94 -0.14 10.18
CA HIS A 12 6.97 -1.23 10.31
C HIS A 12 5.51 -0.77 10.41
N HIS A 13 5.27 0.43 10.93
CA HIS A 13 3.92 0.98 11.15
C HIS A 13 3.82 2.43 10.67
N PRO A 14 3.94 2.70 9.36
CA PRO A 14 3.79 4.04 8.83
C PRO A 14 2.37 4.56 9.08
N ALA A 15 2.26 5.79 9.53
CA ALA A 15 0.97 6.41 9.86
C ALA A 15 0.07 6.62 8.62
N ASN A 16 0.67 6.77 7.45
CA ASN A 16 -0.05 7.05 6.20
C ASN A 16 0.78 6.65 4.97
N LEU A 17 0.15 6.76 3.79
CA LEU A 17 0.75 6.44 2.49
C LEU A 17 2.03 7.22 2.21
N PHE A 18 2.07 8.52 2.56
CA PHE A 18 3.26 9.35 2.36
C PHE A 18 4.46 8.82 3.13
N VAL A 19 4.27 8.48 4.39
CA VAL A 19 5.36 7.91 5.22
C VAL A 19 5.78 6.54 4.70
N ALA A 20 4.82 5.71 4.28
CA ALA A 20 5.10 4.39 3.73
C ALA A 20 5.92 4.44 2.43
N ASP A 21 5.65 5.42 1.56
CA ASP A 21 6.37 5.61 0.30
C ASP A 21 7.79 6.12 0.51
N PHE A 22 7.96 7.00 1.51
CA PHE A 22 9.25 7.63 1.78
C PHE A 22 10.25 6.70 2.48
N VAL A 23 9.78 5.67 3.17
CA VAL A 23 10.62 4.78 3.98
C VAL A 23 10.84 3.45 3.27
N GLY A 24 12.11 3.06 3.13
CA GLY A 24 12.53 1.78 2.54
C GLY A 24 13.26 1.94 1.21
N ASN A 25 14.16 1.00 0.94
CA ASN A 25 14.88 0.86 -0.33
C ASN A 25 15.07 -0.64 -0.62
N PRO A 26 14.39 -1.17 -1.65
CA PRO A 26 13.45 -0.49 -2.56
C PRO A 26 12.17 0.02 -1.90
N SER A 27 11.47 0.95 -2.59
CA SER A 27 10.20 1.50 -2.12
C SER A 27 9.11 0.43 -2.03
N ILE A 28 8.12 0.67 -1.18
CA ILE A 28 6.96 -0.19 -1.00
C ILE A 28 6.15 -0.31 -2.30
N ASN A 29 5.55 -1.48 -2.54
CA ASN A 29 4.58 -1.66 -3.62
C ASN A 29 3.21 -1.20 -3.13
N PHE A 30 2.61 -0.26 -3.83
CA PHE A 30 1.21 0.10 -3.62
C PHE A 30 0.32 -0.63 -4.61
N VAL A 31 -0.73 -1.26 -4.10
CA VAL A 31 -1.73 -1.99 -4.87
C VAL A 31 -3.11 -1.49 -4.50
N GLU A 32 -3.85 -0.95 -5.48
CA GLU A 32 -5.24 -0.59 -5.26
C GLU A 32 -6.08 -1.84 -4.98
N ALA A 33 -6.95 -1.73 -3.98
CA ALA A 33 -7.81 -2.79 -3.55
C ALA A 33 -9.23 -2.27 -3.34
N LYS A 34 -10.21 -3.06 -3.74
CA LYS A 34 -11.62 -2.76 -3.50
C LYS A 34 -12.29 -3.94 -2.83
N GLY A 35 -13.04 -3.70 -1.76
CA GLY A 35 -13.73 -4.80 -1.11
C GLY A 35 -14.42 -4.44 0.19
N LYS A 36 -14.85 -5.50 0.90
CA LYS A 36 -15.66 -5.39 2.10
C LYS A 36 -15.17 -6.31 3.21
N GLN A 37 -15.47 -5.90 4.43
CA GLN A 37 -15.21 -6.73 5.61
C GLN A 37 -16.27 -7.82 5.72
N ALA A 38 -15.83 -9.06 5.91
CA ALA A 38 -16.65 -10.20 6.18
C ALA A 38 -16.99 -10.31 7.68
N ALA A 39 -17.98 -11.15 8.04
CA ALA A 39 -18.41 -11.34 9.41
C ALA A 39 -17.32 -11.89 10.35
N ASP A 40 -16.32 -12.57 9.81
CA ASP A 40 -15.16 -13.08 10.55
C ASP A 40 -14.05 -12.04 10.77
N GLY A 41 -14.28 -10.79 10.37
CA GLY A 41 -13.32 -9.69 10.49
C GLY A 41 -12.28 -9.61 9.37
N SER A 42 -12.19 -10.62 8.49
CA SER A 42 -11.34 -10.57 7.30
C SER A 42 -11.94 -9.66 6.23
N LEU A 43 -11.10 -9.22 5.27
CA LEU A 43 -11.57 -8.48 4.11
C LEU A 43 -11.39 -9.34 2.86
N THR A 44 -12.42 -9.39 2.02
CA THR A 44 -12.30 -9.91 0.67
C THR A 44 -12.06 -8.73 -0.26
N LEU A 45 -10.91 -8.74 -0.92
CA LEU A 45 -10.41 -7.63 -1.73
C LEU A 45 -10.26 -8.07 -3.18
N THR A 46 -10.63 -7.20 -4.10
CA THR A 46 -10.28 -7.30 -5.51
C THR A 46 -9.06 -6.41 -5.76
N VAL A 47 -7.99 -6.98 -6.30
CA VAL A 47 -6.68 -6.34 -6.48
C VAL A 47 -6.12 -6.64 -7.86
N LEU A 48 -5.08 -5.92 -8.30
CA LEU A 48 -4.30 -6.20 -9.51
C LEU A 48 -5.17 -6.46 -10.76
N GLY A 49 -6.20 -5.62 -10.94
CA GLY A 49 -7.05 -5.68 -12.12
C GLY A 49 -8.10 -6.80 -12.13
N GLY A 50 -8.38 -7.44 -10.99
CA GLY A 50 -9.49 -8.42 -10.90
C GLY A 50 -9.18 -9.68 -10.08
N LEU A 51 -7.97 -9.82 -9.55
CA LEU A 51 -7.63 -10.95 -8.67
C LEU A 51 -8.32 -10.79 -7.32
N THR A 52 -8.79 -11.90 -6.78
CA THR A 52 -9.38 -11.92 -5.43
C THR A 52 -8.32 -12.30 -4.41
N ALA A 53 -8.18 -11.47 -3.38
CA ALA A 53 -7.30 -11.72 -2.25
C ALA A 53 -8.07 -11.60 -0.92
N ARG A 54 -7.65 -12.36 0.07
CA ARG A 54 -8.19 -12.30 1.42
C ARG A 54 -7.17 -11.66 2.35
N PHE A 55 -7.53 -10.53 2.92
CA PHE A 55 -6.73 -9.84 3.92
C PHE A 55 -7.26 -10.16 5.32
N ARG A 56 -6.38 -10.59 6.21
CA ARG A 56 -6.69 -10.83 7.62
C ARG A 56 -5.95 -9.82 8.48
N PRO A 57 -6.66 -8.92 9.16
CA PRO A 57 -6.05 -7.95 10.07
C PRO A 57 -5.29 -8.65 11.21
N ALA A 58 -4.13 -8.12 11.57
CA ALA A 58 -3.33 -8.62 12.71
C ALA A 58 -4.03 -8.38 14.07
N LYS A 59 -4.89 -7.36 14.14
CA LYS A 59 -5.69 -7.02 15.32
C LYS A 59 -7.16 -6.99 14.95
N ALA A 60 -8.02 -7.24 15.92
CA ALA A 60 -9.47 -7.11 15.73
C ALA A 60 -9.81 -5.71 15.18
N LEU A 61 -10.43 -5.67 14.02
CA LEU A 61 -10.79 -4.46 13.31
C LEU A 61 -12.29 -4.44 13.04
N GLU A 62 -12.92 -3.32 13.30
CA GLU A 62 -14.28 -2.99 12.89
C GLU A 62 -14.23 -1.77 11.96
N LEU A 63 -14.32 -2.00 10.66
CA LEU A 63 -14.17 -0.93 9.65
C LEU A 63 -15.22 0.15 9.78
N SER A 64 -16.46 -0.20 10.09
CA SER A 64 -17.55 0.76 10.28
C SER A 64 -17.23 1.79 11.37
N LYS A 65 -16.71 1.32 12.50
CA LYS A 65 -16.27 2.17 13.60
C LYS A 65 -15.07 3.01 13.19
N TRP A 66 -14.08 2.39 12.54
CA TRP A 66 -12.88 3.10 12.08
C TRP A 66 -13.24 4.26 11.13
N PHE A 67 -14.16 4.04 10.17
CA PHE A 67 -14.62 5.09 9.27
C PHE A 67 -15.37 6.20 10.00
N ALA A 68 -16.19 5.86 10.98
CA ALA A 68 -16.88 6.87 11.80
C ALA A 68 -15.89 7.75 12.58
N ASP A 69 -14.87 7.15 13.18
CA ASP A 69 -13.83 7.86 13.91
C ASP A 69 -12.99 8.76 12.99
N ARG A 70 -12.64 8.27 11.78
CA ARG A 70 -11.95 9.04 10.74
C ARG A 70 -12.75 10.27 10.34
N ASP A 71 -14.03 10.09 10.01
CA ASP A 71 -14.90 11.17 9.54
C ASP A 71 -15.16 12.20 10.64
N ALA A 72 -15.30 11.77 11.89
CA ALA A 72 -15.39 12.66 13.05
C ALA A 72 -14.10 13.48 13.26
N ALA A 73 -12.94 12.84 13.12
CA ALA A 73 -11.64 13.51 13.22
C ALA A 73 -11.45 14.55 12.09
N ALA A 74 -11.85 14.20 10.86
CA ALA A 74 -11.81 15.11 9.71
C ALA A 74 -12.73 16.31 9.91
N ALA A 75 -13.95 16.11 10.40
CA ALA A 75 -14.90 17.18 10.69
C ALA A 75 -14.36 18.14 11.79
N LYS A 76 -13.77 17.58 12.84
CA LYS A 76 -13.15 18.38 13.90
C LYS A 76 -11.99 19.22 13.36
N LYS A 77 -11.10 18.62 12.56
CA LYS A 77 -9.98 19.34 11.94
C LYS A 77 -10.47 20.47 11.03
N ALA A 78 -11.51 20.22 10.24
CA ALA A 78 -12.12 21.24 9.39
C ALA A 78 -12.74 22.41 10.20
N ALA A 79 -13.39 22.12 11.33
CA ALA A 79 -13.92 23.14 12.23
C ALA A 79 -12.81 23.98 12.86
N ASP A 80 -11.76 23.35 13.37
CA ASP A 80 -10.58 24.02 13.95
C ASP A 80 -9.87 24.91 12.93
N LEU A 81 -9.78 24.47 11.67
CA LEU A 81 -9.20 25.26 10.58
C LEU A 81 -10.05 26.49 10.23
N LYS A 82 -11.38 26.34 10.20
CA LYS A 82 -12.30 27.46 9.97
C LYS A 82 -12.20 28.51 11.10
N GLU A 83 -12.09 28.07 12.34
CA GLU A 83 -11.91 28.96 13.49
C GLU A 83 -10.58 29.72 13.41
N LYS A 84 -9.49 29.02 13.06
CA LYS A 84 -8.17 29.66 12.87
C LYS A 84 -8.16 30.60 11.67
N ALA A 85 -8.81 30.25 10.57
CA ALA A 85 -8.91 31.11 9.39
C ALA A 85 -9.70 32.40 9.64
N ALA A 86 -10.62 32.41 10.62
CA ALA A 86 -11.36 33.60 11.03
C ALA A 86 -10.50 34.56 11.86
N GLN A 87 -9.33 34.18 12.33
CA GLN A 87 -8.42 35.05 13.07
C GLN A 87 -7.62 35.94 12.11
N LYS A 88 -7.58 37.26 12.42
CA LYS A 88 -6.88 38.28 11.60
C LYS A 88 -5.39 37.95 11.51
N GLY A 89 -4.88 37.70 10.27
CA GLY A 89 -3.45 37.41 10.02
C GLY A 89 -3.10 35.91 9.87
N TYR A 90 -4.08 35.02 9.87
CA TYR A 90 -3.84 33.61 9.57
C TYR A 90 -3.44 33.43 8.09
N VAL A 91 -2.24 32.91 7.86
CA VAL A 91 -1.79 32.45 6.54
C VAL A 91 -1.78 30.93 6.60
N GLU A 92 -2.60 30.30 5.80
CA GLU A 92 -2.64 28.84 5.68
C GLU A 92 -1.27 28.35 5.18
N LYS A 93 -0.51 27.76 6.09
CA LYS A 93 0.76 27.09 5.77
C LYS A 93 0.46 25.62 5.62
N GLY A 94 0.14 25.17 4.43
CA GLY A 94 -0.13 23.77 4.16
C GLY A 94 -0.12 23.48 2.67
N ASN A 95 0.21 22.25 2.34
CA ASN A 95 0.04 21.73 0.99
C ASN A 95 -1.46 21.63 0.73
N LYS A 96 -1.93 22.23 -0.36
CA LYS A 96 -3.35 22.21 -0.75
C LYS A 96 -3.80 20.86 -1.30
N ASP A 97 -2.85 19.95 -1.54
CA ASP A 97 -3.16 18.59 -1.98
C ASP A 97 -3.72 17.80 -0.78
N GLU A 98 -5.03 17.70 -0.71
CA GLU A 98 -5.74 16.99 0.37
C GLU A 98 -5.50 15.48 0.35
N VAL A 99 -5.02 14.92 -0.77
CA VAL A 99 -4.76 13.48 -0.94
C VAL A 99 -3.35 13.29 -1.48
N PHE A 100 -2.56 12.49 -0.76
CA PHE A 100 -1.24 12.07 -1.23
C PHE A 100 -1.38 11.22 -2.50
N ARG A 101 -0.67 11.63 -3.56
CA ARG A 101 -0.58 10.88 -4.81
C ARG A 101 0.52 9.83 -4.67
N TYR A 102 0.14 8.58 -4.62
CA TYR A 102 1.06 7.45 -4.64
C TYR A 102 1.18 6.91 -6.07
N HIS A 103 2.33 6.33 -6.37
CA HIS A 103 2.60 5.76 -7.69
C HIS A 103 2.31 4.26 -7.69
N ILE A 104 1.51 3.81 -8.66
CA ILE A 104 1.29 2.40 -8.94
C ILE A 104 2.07 2.08 -10.21
N ALA A 105 3.09 1.23 -10.08
CA ALA A 105 3.90 0.85 -11.22
C ALA A 105 3.10 -0.06 -12.16
N LYS A 106 2.91 0.38 -13.40
CA LYS A 106 2.27 -0.38 -14.49
C LYS A 106 3.26 -0.57 -15.63
N VAL A 107 3.04 -1.59 -16.46
CA VAL A 107 3.87 -1.87 -17.64
C VAL A 107 3.66 -0.80 -18.71
N ASP A 108 2.38 -0.45 -18.95
CA ASP A 108 1.99 0.61 -19.87
C ASP A 108 1.56 1.80 -19.01
N GLU A 109 2.41 2.81 -18.93
CA GLU A 109 2.04 4.10 -18.33
C GLU A 109 1.15 4.83 -19.33
N GLU A 110 -0.15 4.60 -19.27
CA GLU A 110 -1.11 5.49 -19.92
C GLU A 110 -1.05 6.83 -19.20
N ASP A 111 -0.97 7.92 -19.99
CA ASP A 111 -1.01 9.29 -19.44
C ASP A 111 -2.44 9.60 -18.95
N ASP A 112 -2.75 9.11 -17.76
CA ASP A 112 -4.04 9.27 -17.07
C ASP A 112 -4.29 10.72 -16.60
N SER A 113 -3.48 11.68 -17.07
CA SER A 113 -3.56 13.09 -16.63
C SER A 113 -4.90 13.76 -16.95
N LEU A 114 -5.73 13.17 -17.80
CA LEU A 114 -7.04 13.70 -18.21
C LEU A 114 -8.23 12.80 -17.81
N ALA A 115 -8.01 11.66 -17.18
CA ALA A 115 -9.09 10.81 -16.73
C ALA A 115 -9.73 11.41 -15.47
N GLU A 116 -11.04 11.57 -15.47
CA GLU A 116 -11.79 11.89 -14.25
C GLU A 116 -11.56 10.80 -13.22
N LEU A 117 -10.97 11.17 -12.08
CA LEU A 117 -10.74 10.23 -11.00
C LEU A 117 -12.09 9.68 -10.51
N PRO A 118 -12.27 8.37 -10.44
CA PRO A 118 -13.50 7.78 -9.95
C PRO A 118 -13.75 8.22 -8.50
N GLU A 119 -15.01 8.37 -8.13
CA GLU A 119 -15.40 8.74 -6.76
C GLU A 119 -14.89 7.69 -5.77
N ILE A 120 -14.07 8.14 -4.81
CA ILE A 120 -13.47 7.27 -3.80
C ILE A 120 -14.51 6.96 -2.72
N THR A 121 -14.78 5.69 -2.50
CA THR A 121 -15.74 5.18 -1.53
C THR A 121 -15.04 4.56 -0.31
N ASN A 122 -15.82 4.16 0.70
CA ASN A 122 -15.28 3.42 1.85
C ASN A 122 -14.94 1.95 1.54
N GLU A 123 -15.10 1.50 0.30
CA GLU A 123 -14.70 0.18 -0.18
C GLU A 123 -13.35 0.23 -0.93
N ASP A 124 -12.79 1.42 -1.09
CA ASP A 124 -11.55 1.64 -1.80
C ASP A 124 -10.37 1.76 -0.82
N PHE A 125 -9.44 0.85 -0.96
CA PHE A 125 -8.25 0.72 -0.11
C PHE A 125 -6.98 0.77 -0.95
N VAL A 126 -5.86 0.92 -0.27
CA VAL A 126 -4.52 0.71 -0.84
C VAL A 126 -3.78 -0.29 0.05
N LEU A 127 -3.28 -1.36 -0.56
CA LEU A 127 -2.37 -2.28 0.10
C LEU A 127 -0.93 -1.79 -0.08
N GLY A 128 -0.18 -1.81 1.00
CA GLY A 128 1.26 -1.60 0.99
C GLY A 128 1.99 -2.91 1.21
N ILE A 129 2.72 -3.38 0.21
CA ILE A 129 3.49 -4.63 0.25
C ILE A 129 4.96 -4.28 0.12
N ARG A 130 5.74 -4.50 1.17
CA ARG A 130 7.19 -4.28 1.09
C ARG A 130 7.84 -5.31 0.19
N PRO A 131 8.89 -4.95 -0.54
CA PRO A 131 9.57 -5.83 -1.48
C PRO A 131 10.06 -7.14 -0.87
N GLU A 132 10.46 -7.15 0.39
CA GLU A 132 10.90 -8.34 1.11
C GLU A 132 9.79 -9.34 1.46
N PHE A 133 8.52 -8.94 1.31
CA PHE A 133 7.35 -9.82 1.51
C PHE A 133 6.81 -10.41 0.21
N LEU A 134 7.37 -10.01 -0.94
CA LEU A 134 7.06 -10.62 -2.23
C LEU A 134 8.14 -11.66 -2.53
N ASP A 135 7.78 -12.93 -2.43
CA ASP A 135 8.69 -14.06 -2.60
C ASP A 135 8.34 -14.91 -3.82
N ILE A 136 9.37 -15.51 -4.42
CA ILE A 136 9.22 -16.54 -5.45
C ILE A 136 9.16 -17.89 -4.73
N ALA A 137 8.01 -18.52 -4.74
CA ALA A 137 7.77 -19.77 -4.01
C ALA A 137 7.04 -20.76 -4.92
N ASP A 138 7.50 -22.01 -4.95
CA ASP A 138 6.96 -23.07 -5.82
C ASP A 138 5.45 -23.30 -5.63
N GLU A 139 4.94 -23.05 -4.43
CA GLU A 139 3.52 -23.17 -4.08
C GLU A 139 2.78 -21.81 -4.11
N GLY A 140 3.35 -20.78 -4.74
CA GLY A 140 2.72 -19.45 -4.84
C GLY A 140 1.43 -19.49 -5.64
N ASN A 141 0.38 -18.88 -5.09
CA ASN A 141 -0.94 -18.80 -5.74
C ASN A 141 -1.04 -17.66 -6.77
N LEU A 142 -0.08 -16.75 -6.78
CA LEU A 142 0.02 -15.65 -7.73
C LEU A 142 1.02 -16.04 -8.84
N ARG A 143 0.73 -15.66 -10.08
CA ARG A 143 1.65 -15.88 -11.22
C ARG A 143 2.12 -14.54 -11.74
N GLY A 144 3.41 -14.44 -12.03
CA GLY A 144 3.99 -13.26 -12.63
C GLY A 144 5.17 -13.60 -13.53
N GLU A 145 5.52 -12.68 -14.39
CA GLU A 145 6.63 -12.79 -15.33
C GLU A 145 7.78 -11.89 -14.85
N ILE A 146 8.99 -12.42 -14.82
CA ILE A 146 10.19 -11.62 -14.51
C ILE A 146 10.37 -10.55 -15.59
N TYR A 147 10.12 -9.30 -15.23
CA TYR A 147 10.29 -8.14 -16.09
C TYR A 147 11.71 -7.59 -16.04
N GLY A 148 12.36 -7.70 -14.91
CA GLY A 148 13.74 -7.27 -14.70
C GLY A 148 14.33 -7.84 -13.44
N ALA A 149 15.65 -7.99 -13.42
CA ALA A 149 16.38 -8.43 -12.24
C ALA A 149 17.70 -7.64 -12.12
N MET A 150 18.00 -7.17 -10.92
CA MET A 150 19.20 -6.42 -10.60
C MET A 150 19.89 -7.07 -9.40
N PRO A 151 20.91 -7.91 -9.64
CA PRO A 151 21.67 -8.51 -8.55
C PRO A 151 22.57 -7.45 -7.90
N THR A 152 22.57 -7.40 -6.56
CA THR A 152 23.37 -6.48 -5.75
C THR A 152 24.29 -7.21 -4.76
N GLY A 153 24.79 -8.38 -5.16
CA GLY A 153 25.69 -9.21 -4.37
C GLY A 153 24.94 -10.32 -3.64
N MET A 154 24.57 -10.12 -2.38
CA MET A 154 23.88 -11.16 -1.57
C MET A 154 22.36 -11.20 -1.80
N GLU A 155 21.83 -10.24 -2.52
CA GLU A 155 20.41 -10.13 -2.83
C GLU A 155 20.19 -9.73 -4.28
N SER A 156 19.00 -9.96 -4.79
CA SER A 156 18.56 -9.50 -6.11
C SER A 156 17.25 -8.75 -5.98
N THR A 157 17.23 -7.51 -6.44
CA THR A 157 15.96 -6.80 -6.62
C THR A 157 15.35 -7.24 -7.94
N ILE A 158 14.14 -7.76 -7.89
CA ILE A 158 13.39 -8.21 -9.07
C ILE A 158 12.19 -7.31 -9.31
N LYS A 159 11.84 -7.11 -10.57
CA LYS A 159 10.55 -6.56 -10.98
C LYS A 159 9.76 -7.66 -11.66
N VAL A 160 8.55 -7.90 -11.18
CA VAL A 160 7.69 -8.95 -11.68
C VAL A 160 6.40 -8.33 -12.22
N ARG A 161 6.06 -8.69 -13.43
CA ARG A 161 4.80 -8.29 -14.07
C ARG A 161 3.69 -9.24 -13.65
N VAL A 162 2.64 -8.69 -13.04
CA VAL A 162 1.40 -9.42 -12.69
C VAL A 162 0.25 -8.72 -13.39
N GLY A 163 -0.27 -9.32 -14.46
CA GLY A 163 -1.20 -8.61 -15.32
C GLY A 163 -0.56 -7.36 -15.93
N GLY A 164 -1.19 -6.19 -15.76
CA GLY A 164 -0.66 -4.89 -16.18
C GLY A 164 0.21 -4.19 -15.14
N PHE A 165 0.46 -4.79 -13.96
CA PHE A 165 1.15 -4.17 -12.83
C PHE A 165 2.58 -4.67 -12.69
N LEU A 166 3.47 -3.80 -12.19
CA LEU A 166 4.85 -4.14 -11.86
C LEU A 166 5.02 -4.15 -10.34
N LEU A 167 5.39 -5.30 -9.79
CA LEU A 167 5.71 -5.46 -8.38
C LEU A 167 7.22 -5.63 -8.21
N THR A 168 7.77 -4.97 -7.20
CA THR A 168 9.18 -5.09 -6.83
C THR A 168 9.31 -6.11 -5.71
N GLY A 169 10.22 -7.06 -5.84
CA GLY A 169 10.57 -8.02 -4.81
C GLY A 169 12.06 -8.01 -4.51
N VAL A 170 12.45 -8.48 -3.33
CA VAL A 170 13.85 -8.70 -2.94
C VAL A 170 14.04 -10.18 -2.62
N VAL A 171 14.91 -10.82 -3.37
CA VAL A 171 15.23 -12.25 -3.20
C VAL A 171 16.66 -12.37 -2.70
N PHE A 172 16.84 -13.04 -1.56
CA PHE A 172 18.15 -13.30 -1.00
C PHE A 172 18.81 -14.52 -1.66
N GLY A 173 20.11 -14.41 -1.87
CA GLY A 173 20.91 -15.46 -2.49
C GLY A 173 21.39 -15.09 -3.89
N SER A 174 22.17 -16.00 -4.51
CA SER A 174 22.77 -15.82 -5.82
C SER A 174 21.92 -16.35 -6.99
N SER A 175 20.59 -16.24 -6.87
CA SER A 175 19.68 -16.71 -7.91
C SER A 175 19.77 -15.84 -9.16
N LEU A 176 19.97 -16.50 -10.31
CA LEU A 176 19.91 -15.83 -11.62
C LEU A 176 18.48 -15.93 -12.16
N PHE A 177 17.90 -14.80 -12.47
CA PHE A 177 16.56 -14.72 -13.05
C PHE A 177 16.63 -14.43 -14.54
N THR A 178 15.91 -15.20 -15.33
CA THR A 178 15.76 -14.97 -16.77
C THR A 178 14.55 -14.08 -17.01
N ILE A 179 14.75 -12.95 -17.69
CA ILE A 179 13.67 -12.04 -18.07
C ILE A 179 12.70 -12.77 -19.00
N GLY A 180 11.40 -12.57 -18.80
CA GLY A 180 10.34 -13.23 -19.55
C GLY A 180 9.93 -14.60 -19.00
N THR A 181 10.59 -15.09 -17.94
CA THR A 181 10.20 -16.35 -17.29
C THR A 181 9.02 -16.13 -16.37
N GLU A 182 8.00 -16.98 -16.48
CA GLU A 182 6.88 -17.01 -15.56
C GLU A 182 7.29 -17.72 -14.27
N VAL A 183 6.99 -17.08 -13.13
CA VAL A 183 7.33 -17.57 -11.80
C VAL A 183 6.10 -17.57 -10.89
N PRO A 184 5.99 -18.55 -9.98
CA PRO A 184 5.00 -18.52 -8.92
C PRO A 184 5.45 -17.55 -7.84
N LEU A 185 4.52 -16.74 -7.35
CA LEU A 185 4.74 -15.71 -6.34
C LEU A 185 3.86 -15.97 -5.13
N SER A 186 4.37 -15.65 -3.97
CA SER A 186 3.61 -15.56 -2.73
C SER A 186 3.85 -14.21 -2.04
N VAL A 187 2.84 -13.74 -1.36
CA VAL A 187 2.98 -12.61 -0.44
C VAL A 187 3.04 -13.18 0.97
N THR A 188 4.17 -13.01 1.62
CA THR A 188 4.47 -13.61 2.94
C THR A 188 4.44 -12.54 4.04
N GLY A 189 4.42 -13.00 5.30
CA GLY A 189 4.46 -12.10 6.46
C GLY A 189 3.09 -11.56 6.90
N ASP A 190 3.10 -10.88 8.03
CA ASP A 190 1.93 -10.33 8.72
C ASP A 190 1.91 -8.80 8.76
N GLN A 191 2.81 -8.17 8.01
CA GLN A 191 2.99 -6.72 7.98
C GLN A 191 2.58 -6.10 6.63
N ILE A 192 1.66 -6.76 5.92
CA ILE A 192 1.02 -6.14 4.77
C ILE A 192 0.10 -5.06 5.29
N MET A 193 0.28 -3.83 4.83
CA MET A 193 -0.43 -2.67 5.33
C MET A 193 -1.70 -2.42 4.53
N LEU A 194 -2.77 -2.08 5.24
CA LEU A 194 -4.03 -1.65 4.64
C LEU A 194 -4.24 -0.17 4.92
N PHE A 195 -4.34 0.62 3.87
CA PHE A 195 -4.58 2.05 3.94
C PHE A 195 -5.98 2.39 3.43
N ASP A 196 -6.59 3.38 4.05
CA ASP A 196 -7.80 4.01 3.53
C ASP A 196 -7.45 4.92 2.35
N ARG A 197 -8.04 4.67 1.18
CA ARG A 197 -7.75 5.46 0.00
C ARG A 197 -8.19 6.92 0.12
N LYS A 198 -9.26 7.17 0.88
CA LYS A 198 -9.84 8.50 1.04
C LYS A 198 -8.98 9.44 1.87
N SER A 199 -8.44 8.97 2.98
CA SER A 199 -7.62 9.77 3.90
C SER A 199 -6.12 9.52 3.76
N GLY A 200 -5.72 8.42 3.12
CA GLY A 200 -4.34 7.95 3.06
C GLY A 200 -3.82 7.38 4.38
N GLN A 201 -4.64 7.28 5.42
CA GLN A 201 -4.22 6.79 6.73
C GLN A 201 -4.08 5.27 6.73
N CYS A 202 -3.11 4.77 7.49
CA CYS A 202 -2.97 3.35 7.75
C CYS A 202 -4.09 2.88 8.69
N ILE A 203 -4.87 1.88 8.25
CA ILE A 203 -5.95 1.29 9.05
C ILE A 203 -5.34 0.23 9.97
N THR A 204 -4.57 -0.70 9.41
CA THR A 204 -3.97 -1.82 10.13
C THR A 204 -2.93 -2.52 9.26
N SER A 205 -2.14 -3.43 9.87
CA SER A 205 -1.37 -4.44 9.17
C SER A 205 -2.04 -5.81 9.28
N GLY A 206 -1.61 -6.76 8.45
CA GLY A 206 -2.15 -8.12 8.45
C GLY A 206 -1.51 -9.01 7.41
N THR A 207 -2.09 -10.19 7.20
CA THR A 207 -1.68 -11.16 6.17
C THR A 207 -2.54 -11.04 4.92
N LEU A 208 -1.95 -11.29 3.76
CA LEU A 208 -2.64 -11.30 2.46
C LEU A 208 -2.48 -12.66 1.80
N ASN A 209 -3.58 -13.27 1.36
CA ASN A 209 -3.59 -14.56 0.66
C ASN A 209 -4.41 -14.42 -0.62
N PHE A 210 -3.86 -14.92 -1.72
CA PHE A 210 -4.49 -14.98 -3.03
C PHE A 210 -5.21 -16.31 -3.27
#